data_013a9b8c44a4a981aee7d19ba49aef08
#
_entry.id   013a9b8c44a4a981aee7d19ba49aef08
#
_cell.length_a   1.000
_cell.length_b   1.000
_cell.length_c   1.000
_cell.angle_alpha   90.00
_cell.angle_beta   90.00
_cell.angle_gamma   90.00
#
_symmetry.space_group_name_H-M   'P 1'
#
loop_
_entity.id
_entity.type
_entity.pdbx_description
1 polymer ?
#
loop_
_entity_poly.entity_id
_entity_poly.type
_entity_poly.pdbx_seq_one_letter_code
_entity_poly.pdbx_strand_id
1 'polypeptide(L)'
;LAPVLLGSGVRLFDELKALEEEHPGLVTPESPTQRVGAPPSDRFQKVRHRTPMGSLEKVTDDESLFKWAEDVRKRLDSDEPVAYVIEPKIDGLAINLTYENGVLACGATRGDGVQGEEVTTNLRTIPSVPLKMRGDDVPPLAEARGEVYMPLSGFRELNERIAELGQKLAPNPRNAAAGSLRQKDSSITASRPLAVWVYGLGALQGVQLASHWEELEWLREHGFRTNPF
;
A
#
# COMPACT_ATOMS: atom_id res chain seq x y z
N LEU A 1 17.73 -7.47 -20.30
CA LEU A 1 18.21 -6.84 -19.03
C LEU A 1 17.44 -7.31 -17.79
N ALA A 2 16.17 -7.75 -17.93
CA ALA A 2 15.36 -8.23 -16.82
C ALA A 2 15.88 -9.52 -16.11
N PRO A 3 16.44 -10.53 -16.80
CA PRO A 3 16.94 -11.75 -16.15
C PRO A 3 18.14 -11.54 -15.22
N VAL A 4 18.98 -10.55 -15.54
CA VAL A 4 20.18 -10.25 -14.72
C VAL A 4 19.83 -9.57 -13.39
N LEU A 5 18.80 -8.72 -13.39
CA LEU A 5 18.33 -8.04 -12.16
C LEU A 5 17.61 -9.01 -11.19
N LEU A 6 16.84 -9.96 -11.74
CA LEU A 6 16.20 -11.00 -10.92
C LEU A 6 17.22 -11.93 -10.25
N GLY A 7 18.26 -12.35 -10.98
CA GLY A 7 19.33 -13.20 -10.45
C GLY A 7 20.16 -12.53 -9.36
N SER A 8 20.44 -11.23 -9.47
CA SER A 8 21.16 -10.48 -8.42
C SER A 8 20.34 -10.28 -7.16
N GLY A 9 19.03 -10.03 -7.27
CA GLY A 9 18.15 -9.87 -6.12
C GLY A 9 17.97 -11.16 -5.30
N VAL A 10 17.84 -12.31 -5.95
CA VAL A 10 17.78 -13.61 -5.29
C VAL A 10 19.08 -13.89 -4.55
N ARG A 11 20.22 -13.67 -5.18
CA ARG A 11 21.52 -13.91 -4.55
C ARG A 11 21.76 -13.04 -3.31
N LEU A 12 21.39 -11.76 -3.36
CA LEU A 12 21.48 -10.85 -2.21
C LEU A 12 20.55 -11.27 -1.06
N PHE A 13 19.36 -11.77 -1.38
CA PHE A 13 18.43 -12.28 -0.37
C PHE A 13 18.97 -13.55 0.31
N ASP A 14 19.53 -14.49 -0.47
CA ASP A 14 20.15 -15.72 0.07
C ASP A 14 21.39 -15.40 0.91
N GLU A 15 22.21 -14.43 0.51
CA GLU A 15 23.36 -13.93 1.26
C GLU A 15 22.92 -13.28 2.58
N LEU A 16 21.90 -12.42 2.55
CA LEU A 16 21.32 -11.83 3.76
C LEU A 16 20.83 -12.91 4.73
N LYS A 17 20.10 -13.92 4.22
CA LYS A 17 19.60 -15.01 5.03
C LYS A 17 20.75 -15.79 5.71
N ALA A 18 21.81 -16.09 4.96
CA ALA A 18 22.98 -16.79 5.51
C ALA A 18 23.69 -15.96 6.61
N LEU A 19 23.82 -14.64 6.41
CA LEU A 19 24.38 -13.73 7.41
C LEU A 19 23.52 -13.65 8.66
N GLU A 20 22.21 -13.64 8.53
CA GLU A 20 21.29 -13.63 9.66
C GLU A 20 21.29 -14.96 10.44
N GLU A 21 21.47 -16.08 9.75
CA GLU A 21 21.67 -17.41 10.39
C GLU A 21 22.99 -17.45 11.18
N GLU A 22 24.07 -16.85 10.65
CA GLU A 22 25.37 -16.79 11.33
C GLU A 22 25.36 -15.77 12.49
N HIS A 23 24.58 -14.68 12.36
CA HIS A 23 24.51 -13.59 13.31
C HIS A 23 23.07 -13.28 13.77
N PRO A 24 22.41 -14.17 14.55
CA PRO A 24 21.01 -13.99 14.94
C PRO A 24 20.71 -12.69 15.70
N GLY A 25 21.72 -12.11 16.37
CA GLY A 25 21.59 -10.83 17.09
C GLY A 25 21.47 -9.60 16.18
N LEU A 26 21.71 -9.73 14.87
CA LEU A 26 21.57 -8.67 13.89
C LEU A 26 20.23 -8.71 13.15
N VAL A 27 19.42 -9.75 13.37
CA VAL A 27 18.09 -9.86 12.75
C VAL A 27 17.18 -8.78 13.31
N THR A 28 16.58 -7.99 12.41
CA THR A 28 15.62 -6.95 12.77
C THR A 28 14.22 -7.31 12.25
N PRO A 29 13.14 -6.84 12.93
CA PRO A 29 11.76 -7.11 12.48
C PRO A 29 11.44 -6.58 11.08
N GLU A 30 12.18 -5.57 10.62
CA GLU A 30 12.04 -4.97 9.29
C GLU A 30 12.92 -5.64 8.22
N SER A 31 13.68 -6.68 8.56
CA SER A 31 14.45 -7.42 7.58
C SER A 31 13.54 -8.03 6.51
N PRO A 32 13.94 -8.01 5.22
CA PRO A 32 13.23 -8.71 4.15
C PRO A 32 12.99 -10.19 4.41
N THR A 33 13.86 -10.85 5.20
CA THR A 33 13.72 -12.27 5.57
C THR A 33 12.59 -12.51 6.56
N GLN A 34 12.17 -11.48 7.31
CA GLN A 34 11.10 -11.52 8.31
C GLN A 34 9.71 -11.18 7.74
N ARG A 35 9.57 -11.06 6.40
CA ARG A 35 8.29 -10.72 5.76
C ARG A 35 7.23 -11.80 5.90
N VAL A 36 7.63 -13.06 5.96
CA VAL A 36 6.74 -14.23 5.99
C VAL A 36 7.11 -15.08 7.19
N GLY A 37 6.12 -15.66 7.88
CA GLY A 37 6.38 -16.58 8.99
C GLY A 37 5.59 -16.30 10.26
N ALA A 38 4.73 -15.27 10.27
CA ALA A 38 3.82 -15.05 11.39
C ALA A 38 2.77 -16.19 11.45
N PRO A 39 2.39 -16.65 12.65
CA PRO A 39 1.36 -17.65 12.81
C PRO A 39 0.01 -17.17 12.27
N PRO A 40 -0.84 -18.08 11.71
CA PRO A 40 -2.18 -17.72 11.26
C PRO A 40 -3.00 -17.07 12.38
N SER A 41 -3.77 -16.03 12.03
CA SER A 41 -4.64 -15.33 12.96
C SER A 41 -6.10 -15.76 12.80
N ASP A 42 -6.80 -16.04 13.90
CA ASP A 42 -8.21 -16.41 13.84
C ASP A 42 -9.13 -15.27 13.45
N ARG A 43 -8.75 -14.02 13.75
CA ARG A 43 -9.53 -12.80 13.48
C ARG A 43 -8.61 -11.62 13.19
N PHE A 44 -9.05 -10.75 12.29
CA PHE A 44 -8.44 -9.43 12.14
C PHE A 44 -8.96 -8.49 13.23
N GLN A 45 -8.04 -7.87 13.96
CA GLN A 45 -8.39 -6.84 14.92
C GLN A 45 -8.88 -5.60 14.17
N LYS A 46 -9.75 -4.81 14.82
CA LYS A 46 -10.16 -3.52 14.28
C LYS A 46 -9.23 -2.42 14.78
N VAL A 47 -8.80 -1.58 13.84
CA VAL A 47 -7.96 -0.41 14.11
C VAL A 47 -8.71 0.83 13.70
N ARG A 48 -8.74 1.83 14.59
CA ARG A 48 -9.30 3.14 14.30
C ARG A 48 -8.27 3.99 13.57
N HIS A 49 -8.66 4.58 12.46
CA HIS A 49 -7.82 5.52 11.73
C HIS A 49 -7.60 6.81 12.52
N ARG A 50 -6.38 7.34 12.53
CA ARG A 50 -6.05 8.63 13.19
C ARG A 50 -6.76 9.78 12.50
N THR A 51 -6.84 9.73 11.16
CA THR A 51 -7.63 10.63 10.33
C THR A 51 -8.59 9.79 9.47
N PRO A 52 -9.87 10.17 9.33
CA PRO A 52 -10.82 9.40 8.53
C PRO A 52 -10.36 9.19 7.09
N MET A 53 -10.65 8.02 6.54
CA MET A 53 -10.41 7.67 5.14
C MET A 53 -11.70 7.90 4.34
N GLY A 54 -11.82 9.07 3.72
CA GLY A 54 -12.98 9.45 2.93
C GLY A 54 -13.19 8.59 1.68
N SER A 55 -14.36 8.76 1.07
CA SER A 55 -14.68 8.25 -0.27
C SER A 55 -14.60 9.40 -1.28
N LEU A 56 -14.21 9.08 -2.50
CA LEU A 56 -14.28 10.03 -3.62
C LEU A 56 -15.70 10.01 -4.20
N GLU A 57 -16.26 11.18 -4.45
CA GLU A 57 -17.49 11.32 -5.23
C GLU A 57 -17.21 11.02 -6.70
N LYS A 58 -18.20 10.45 -7.36
CA LYS A 58 -18.12 10.15 -8.79
C LYS A 58 -18.69 11.31 -9.60
N VAL A 59 -17.90 11.81 -10.53
CA VAL A 59 -18.34 12.78 -11.55
C VAL A 59 -18.29 12.08 -12.91
N THR A 60 -19.31 12.25 -13.74
CA THR A 60 -19.44 11.52 -15.02
C THR A 60 -19.67 12.44 -16.23
N ASP A 61 -19.80 13.74 -16.02
CA ASP A 61 -20.05 14.73 -17.05
C ASP A 61 -19.33 16.05 -16.73
N ASP A 62 -19.15 16.87 -17.75
CA ASP A 62 -18.40 18.12 -17.66
C ASP A 62 -19.09 19.14 -16.74
N GLU A 63 -20.42 19.21 -16.73
CA GLU A 63 -21.16 20.13 -15.89
C GLU A 63 -20.90 19.87 -14.41
N SER A 64 -21.00 18.61 -14.01
CA SER A 64 -20.70 18.17 -12.65
C SER A 64 -19.22 18.40 -12.25
N LEU A 65 -18.30 18.23 -13.20
CA LEU A 65 -16.88 18.52 -12.99
C LEU A 65 -16.63 20.01 -12.74
N PHE A 66 -17.18 20.87 -13.59
CA PHE A 66 -17.06 22.32 -13.43
C PHE A 66 -17.70 22.81 -12.13
N LYS A 67 -18.87 22.30 -11.78
CA LYS A 67 -19.52 22.59 -10.50
C LYS A 67 -18.66 22.18 -9.32
N TRP A 68 -18.07 20.99 -9.35
CA TRP A 68 -17.14 20.54 -8.32
C TRP A 68 -15.93 21.48 -8.18
N ALA A 69 -15.33 21.89 -9.30
CA ALA A 69 -14.19 22.83 -9.30
C ALA A 69 -14.58 24.20 -8.73
N GLU A 70 -15.79 24.69 -9.03
CA GLU A 70 -16.32 25.91 -8.45
C GLU A 70 -16.55 25.79 -6.94
N ASP A 71 -17.11 24.67 -6.50
CA ASP A 71 -17.33 24.39 -5.07
C ASP A 71 -16.01 24.29 -4.29
N VAL A 72 -14.95 23.76 -4.90
CA VAL A 72 -13.59 23.76 -4.32
C VAL A 72 -13.10 25.18 -4.11
N ARG A 73 -13.20 26.05 -5.12
CA ARG A 73 -12.79 27.48 -5.00
C ARG A 73 -13.59 28.21 -3.91
N LYS A 74 -14.89 28.00 -3.85
CA LYS A 74 -15.76 28.58 -2.81
C LYS A 74 -15.35 28.14 -1.41
N ARG A 75 -14.97 26.87 -1.23
CA ARG A 75 -14.51 26.35 0.07
C ARG A 75 -13.14 26.87 0.47
N LEU A 76 -12.29 27.17 -0.50
CA LEU A 76 -10.97 27.77 -0.26
C LEU A 76 -11.06 29.29 0.00
N ASP A 77 -12.22 29.91 -0.23
CA ASP A 77 -12.45 31.36 -0.13
C ASP A 77 -11.37 32.14 -0.90
N SER A 78 -11.06 31.70 -2.13
CA SER A 78 -9.98 32.23 -2.94
C SER A 78 -10.42 32.36 -4.40
N ASP A 79 -10.06 33.51 -4.99
CA ASP A 79 -10.21 33.78 -6.43
C ASP A 79 -9.03 33.26 -7.26
N GLU A 80 -7.95 32.82 -6.60
CA GLU A 80 -6.78 32.30 -7.28
C GLU A 80 -7.08 30.95 -8.00
N PRO A 81 -6.44 30.71 -9.15
CA PRO A 81 -6.56 29.45 -9.85
C PRO A 81 -6.06 28.27 -8.99
N VAL A 82 -6.87 27.25 -8.86
CA VAL A 82 -6.47 26.01 -8.16
C VAL A 82 -5.76 25.09 -9.13
N ALA A 83 -4.53 24.69 -8.78
CA ALA A 83 -3.80 23.66 -9.50
C ALA A 83 -4.24 22.27 -9.00
N TYR A 84 -4.41 21.33 -9.93
CA TYR A 84 -4.84 19.96 -9.65
C TYR A 84 -3.79 18.96 -10.09
N VAL A 85 -3.64 17.89 -9.32
CA VAL A 85 -2.93 16.69 -9.76
C VAL A 85 -3.97 15.69 -10.29
N ILE A 86 -3.71 15.13 -11.46
CA ILE A 86 -4.58 14.13 -12.07
C ILE A 86 -3.91 12.76 -11.93
N GLU A 87 -4.59 11.82 -11.32
CA GLU A 87 -4.10 10.47 -11.08
C GLU A 87 -5.12 9.42 -11.52
N PRO A 88 -4.67 8.26 -12.04
CA PRO A 88 -5.55 7.12 -12.24
C PRO A 88 -6.15 6.64 -10.91
N LYS A 89 -7.47 6.45 -10.86
CA LYS A 89 -8.12 5.81 -9.73
C LYS A 89 -7.86 4.31 -9.77
N ILE A 90 -6.88 3.87 -8.98
CA ILE A 90 -6.54 2.45 -8.88
C ILE A 90 -7.72 1.66 -8.31
N ASP A 91 -7.99 0.50 -8.89
CA ASP A 91 -9.08 -0.38 -8.49
C ASP A 91 -8.53 -1.59 -7.70
N GLY A 92 -8.71 -1.55 -6.39
CA GLY A 92 -8.19 -2.56 -5.48
C GLY A 92 -8.85 -2.49 -4.10
N LEU A 93 -8.07 -2.61 -3.06
CA LEU A 93 -8.48 -2.47 -1.66
C LEU A 93 -7.68 -1.34 -1.00
N ALA A 94 -8.38 -0.29 -0.57
CA ALA A 94 -7.75 0.84 0.09
C ALA A 94 -7.18 0.46 1.47
N ILE A 95 -5.95 0.92 1.71
CA ILE A 95 -5.19 0.68 2.94
C ILE A 95 -4.60 1.96 3.51
N ASN A 96 -4.33 1.93 4.81
CA ASN A 96 -3.52 2.89 5.54
C ASN A 96 -2.31 2.17 6.12
N LEU A 97 -1.10 2.67 5.84
CA LEU A 97 0.17 2.17 6.37
C LEU A 97 0.69 3.17 7.38
N THR A 98 0.79 2.79 8.65
CA THR A 98 1.30 3.64 9.72
C THR A 98 2.75 3.29 10.00
N TYR A 99 3.62 4.28 9.89
CA TYR A 99 5.03 4.18 10.21
C TYR A 99 5.32 4.99 11.48
N GLU A 100 6.06 4.38 12.40
CA GLU A 100 6.57 5.02 13.61
C GLU A 100 8.10 5.02 13.55
N ASN A 101 8.71 6.20 13.63
CA ASN A 101 10.14 6.39 13.45
C ASN A 101 10.69 5.70 12.18
N GLY A 102 9.92 5.79 11.11
CA GLY A 102 10.25 5.22 9.81
C GLY A 102 10.03 3.71 9.66
N VAL A 103 9.60 2.99 10.67
CA VAL A 103 9.35 1.53 10.62
C VAL A 103 7.85 1.26 10.51
N LEU A 104 7.44 0.32 9.65
CA LEU A 104 6.04 -0.09 9.50
C LEU A 104 5.53 -0.72 10.81
N ALA A 105 4.72 0.04 11.54
CA ALA A 105 4.11 -0.36 12.81
C ALA A 105 2.75 -1.02 12.61
N CYS A 106 1.90 -0.46 11.74
CA CYS A 106 0.53 -0.97 11.51
C CYS A 106 0.10 -0.78 10.06
N GLY A 107 -0.63 -1.73 9.54
CA GLY A 107 -1.31 -1.63 8.26
C GLY A 107 -2.77 -2.05 8.38
N ALA A 108 -3.70 -1.20 7.95
CA ALA A 108 -5.13 -1.45 8.08
C ALA A 108 -5.88 -1.21 6.76
N THR A 109 -6.95 -1.96 6.52
CA THR A 109 -7.89 -1.67 5.43
C THR A 109 -8.68 -0.40 5.76
N ARG A 110 -9.23 0.29 4.75
CA ARG A 110 -10.09 1.45 4.96
C ARG A 110 -11.30 1.13 5.85
N GLY A 111 -11.89 -0.05 5.70
CA GLY A 111 -13.13 -0.41 6.37
C GLY A 111 -14.27 0.54 6.05
N ASP A 112 -14.94 1.07 7.08
CA ASP A 112 -16.01 2.07 6.97
C ASP A 112 -15.50 3.51 6.85
N GLY A 113 -14.18 3.69 6.82
CA GLY A 113 -13.51 5.00 6.79
C GLY A 113 -13.12 5.55 8.15
N VAL A 114 -13.68 5.05 9.24
CA VAL A 114 -13.35 5.41 10.62
C VAL A 114 -12.48 4.31 11.25
N GLN A 115 -12.81 3.05 10.96
CA GLN A 115 -12.06 1.89 11.44
C GLN A 115 -11.93 0.85 10.33
N GLY A 116 -10.79 0.17 10.28
CA GLY A 116 -10.49 -0.91 9.35
C GLY A 116 -10.04 -2.19 10.04
N GLU A 117 -9.79 -3.23 9.27
CA GLU A 117 -9.18 -4.47 9.73
C GLU A 117 -7.65 -4.32 9.72
N GLU A 118 -7.00 -4.69 10.82
CA GLU A 118 -5.55 -4.75 10.90
C GLU A 118 -5.04 -5.94 10.07
N VAL A 119 -4.22 -5.64 9.07
CA VAL A 119 -3.67 -6.61 8.11
C VAL A 119 -2.16 -6.45 7.96
N THR A 120 -1.49 -5.96 8.99
CA THR A 120 -0.05 -5.63 9.00
C THR A 120 0.79 -6.80 8.52
N THR A 121 0.56 -7.99 9.10
CA THR A 121 1.29 -9.21 8.76
C THR A 121 1.18 -9.57 7.28
N ASN A 122 -0.02 -9.39 6.71
CA ASN A 122 -0.28 -9.66 5.30
C ASN A 122 0.39 -8.60 4.41
N LEU A 123 0.29 -7.31 4.77
CA LEU A 123 0.91 -6.21 4.04
C LEU A 123 2.43 -6.32 4.03
N ARG A 124 3.04 -6.80 5.11
CA ARG A 124 4.49 -7.03 5.17
C ARG A 124 4.97 -8.02 4.11
N THR A 125 4.13 -8.95 3.64
CA THR A 125 4.49 -9.91 2.59
C THR A 125 4.52 -9.30 1.19
N ILE A 126 3.93 -8.13 0.98
CA ILE A 126 3.86 -7.49 -0.34
C ILE A 126 5.17 -6.74 -0.61
N PRO A 127 5.95 -7.11 -1.65
CA PRO A 127 7.28 -6.53 -1.89
C PRO A 127 7.31 -5.01 -2.09
N SER A 128 6.22 -4.44 -2.62
CA SER A 128 6.09 -2.99 -2.85
C SER A 128 5.72 -2.18 -1.60
N VAL A 129 5.51 -2.83 -0.44
CA VAL A 129 5.33 -2.15 0.85
C VAL A 129 6.69 -2.03 1.52
N PRO A 130 7.23 -0.81 1.74
CA PRO A 130 8.45 -0.62 2.51
C PRO A 130 8.25 -1.07 3.95
N LEU A 131 9.10 -1.93 4.49
CA LEU A 131 9.10 -2.26 5.92
C LEU A 131 9.73 -1.15 6.75
N LYS A 132 10.62 -0.39 6.11
CA LYS A 132 11.28 0.80 6.66
C LYS A 132 11.33 1.88 5.58
N MET A 133 11.03 3.11 5.96
CA MET A 133 11.16 4.28 5.10
C MET A 133 12.63 4.52 4.75
N ARG A 134 12.90 5.09 3.59
CA ARG A 134 14.24 5.51 3.17
C ARG A 134 14.57 6.89 3.74
N GLY A 135 15.87 7.19 3.80
CA GLY A 135 16.36 8.47 4.31
C GLY A 135 16.63 8.44 5.81
N ASP A 136 17.34 9.46 6.28
CA ASP A 136 17.72 9.62 7.69
C ASP A 136 16.79 10.61 8.43
N ASP A 137 15.99 11.37 7.67
CA ASP A 137 15.06 12.40 8.12
C ASP A 137 13.63 11.92 8.25
N VAL A 138 13.46 10.67 8.68
CA VAL A 138 12.13 10.06 8.84
C VAL A 138 11.35 10.70 10.00
N PRO A 139 10.05 11.01 9.81
CA PRO A 139 9.24 11.60 10.85
C PRO A 139 8.91 10.61 11.97
N PRO A 140 8.59 11.09 13.18
CA PRO A 140 8.14 10.24 14.29
C PRO A 140 6.88 9.44 13.94
N LEU A 141 6.00 10.02 13.12
CA LEU A 141 4.78 9.38 12.62
C LEU A 141 4.51 9.79 11.18
N ALA A 142 4.25 8.79 10.33
CA ALA A 142 3.70 8.99 9.00
C ALA A 142 2.63 7.94 8.68
N GLU A 143 1.49 8.36 8.14
CA GLU A 143 0.49 7.48 7.56
C GLU A 143 0.50 7.62 6.04
N ALA A 144 0.82 6.53 5.32
CA ALA A 144 0.77 6.48 3.87
C ALA A 144 -0.50 5.75 3.42
N ARG A 145 -1.29 6.39 2.57
CA ARG A 145 -2.54 5.85 2.02
C ARG A 145 -2.35 5.33 0.63
N GLY A 146 -2.84 4.13 0.38
CA GLY A 146 -2.64 3.47 -0.90
C GLY A 146 -3.74 2.47 -1.23
N GLU A 147 -3.57 1.85 -2.38
CA GLU A 147 -4.44 0.79 -2.87
C GLU A 147 -3.62 -0.49 -3.09
N VAL A 148 -4.00 -1.58 -2.42
CA VAL A 148 -3.52 -2.91 -2.76
C VAL A 148 -4.29 -3.38 -3.98
N TYR A 149 -3.59 -3.73 -5.03
CA TYR A 149 -4.18 -4.21 -6.27
C TYR A 149 -3.50 -5.47 -6.77
N MET A 150 -4.15 -6.17 -7.67
CA MET A 150 -3.58 -7.31 -8.38
C MET A 150 -3.35 -6.91 -9.84
N PRO A 151 -2.10 -6.94 -10.35
CA PRO A 151 -1.82 -6.71 -11.76
C PRO A 151 -2.62 -7.67 -12.64
N LEU A 152 -3.02 -7.23 -13.85
CA LEU A 152 -3.85 -8.05 -14.75
C LEU A 152 -3.17 -9.37 -15.15
N SER A 153 -1.85 -9.38 -15.32
CA SER A 153 -1.08 -10.60 -15.56
C SER A 153 -1.21 -11.58 -14.41
N GLY A 154 -0.98 -11.12 -13.19
CA GLY A 154 -1.08 -11.93 -12.00
C GLY A 154 -2.51 -12.42 -11.70
N PHE A 155 -3.52 -11.63 -12.05
CA PHE A 155 -4.92 -12.06 -11.97
C PHE A 155 -5.24 -13.21 -12.93
N ARG A 156 -4.70 -13.18 -14.16
CA ARG A 156 -4.84 -14.27 -15.13
C ARG A 156 -4.17 -15.54 -14.63
N GLU A 157 -2.92 -15.45 -14.22
CA GLU A 157 -2.14 -16.57 -13.65
C GLU A 157 -2.82 -17.17 -12.40
N LEU A 158 -3.40 -16.34 -11.54
CA LEU A 158 -4.14 -16.79 -10.38
C LEU A 158 -5.38 -17.58 -10.80
N ASN A 159 -6.17 -17.08 -11.75
CA ASN A 159 -7.37 -17.75 -12.22
C ASN A 159 -7.07 -19.05 -12.97
N GLU A 160 -5.99 -19.14 -13.72
CA GLU A 160 -5.52 -20.38 -14.35
C GLU A 160 -5.23 -21.44 -13.28
N ARG A 161 -4.47 -21.11 -12.24
CA ARG A 161 -4.20 -22.02 -11.11
C ARG A 161 -5.45 -22.44 -10.35
N ILE A 162 -6.40 -21.52 -10.13
CA ILE A 162 -7.67 -21.81 -9.47
C ILE A 162 -8.52 -22.76 -10.33
N ALA A 163 -8.52 -22.57 -11.66
CA ALA A 163 -9.23 -23.46 -12.60
C ALA A 163 -8.66 -24.88 -12.60
N GLU A 164 -7.32 -25.02 -12.59
CA GLU A 164 -6.65 -26.34 -12.51
C GLU A 164 -7.03 -27.10 -11.23
N LEU A 165 -7.29 -26.39 -10.13
CA LEU A 165 -7.75 -26.97 -8.87
C LEU A 165 -9.27 -27.19 -8.82
N GLY A 166 -10.02 -26.91 -9.88
CA GLY A 166 -11.47 -27.04 -9.93
C GLY A 166 -12.22 -26.08 -8.99
N GLN A 167 -11.58 -24.99 -8.58
CA GLN A 167 -12.15 -24.01 -7.66
C GLN A 167 -12.85 -22.86 -8.42
N LYS A 168 -13.67 -22.10 -7.70
CA LYS A 168 -14.39 -20.95 -8.27
C LYS A 168 -13.43 -19.80 -8.58
N LEU A 169 -13.43 -19.36 -9.84
CA LEU A 169 -12.61 -18.23 -10.30
C LEU A 169 -12.93 -16.93 -9.56
N ALA A 170 -11.89 -16.10 -9.37
CA ALA A 170 -12.08 -14.75 -8.88
C ALA A 170 -12.79 -13.91 -9.97
N PRO A 171 -13.84 -13.13 -9.64
CA PRO A 171 -14.65 -12.45 -10.63
C PRO A 171 -13.96 -11.26 -11.29
N ASN A 172 -13.07 -10.60 -10.59
CA ASN A 172 -12.29 -9.45 -11.07
C ASN A 172 -11.02 -9.23 -10.23
N PRO A 173 -10.05 -8.43 -10.72
CA PRO A 173 -8.80 -8.17 -10.01
C PRO A 173 -8.98 -7.53 -8.63
N ARG A 174 -9.96 -6.63 -8.46
CA ARG A 174 -10.28 -6.00 -7.17
C ARG A 174 -10.67 -7.02 -6.11
N ASN A 175 -11.61 -7.91 -6.43
CA ASN A 175 -12.04 -8.96 -5.50
C ASN A 175 -10.93 -9.97 -5.22
N ALA A 176 -10.12 -10.29 -6.23
CA ALA A 176 -8.94 -11.13 -6.07
C ALA A 176 -7.92 -10.51 -5.12
N ALA A 177 -7.62 -9.21 -5.27
CA ALA A 177 -6.73 -8.48 -4.37
C ALA A 177 -7.28 -8.45 -2.94
N ALA A 178 -8.55 -8.06 -2.77
CA ALA A 178 -9.20 -7.99 -1.45
C ALA A 178 -9.22 -9.35 -0.74
N GLY A 179 -9.59 -10.42 -1.45
CA GLY A 179 -9.58 -11.79 -0.91
C GLY A 179 -8.18 -12.29 -0.59
N SER A 180 -7.18 -11.92 -1.40
CA SER A 180 -5.78 -12.30 -1.19
C SER A 180 -5.13 -11.56 -0.02
N LEU A 181 -5.48 -10.29 0.20
CA LEU A 181 -4.96 -9.54 1.34
C LEU A 181 -5.58 -9.99 2.67
N ARG A 182 -6.85 -10.40 2.68
CA ARG A 182 -7.60 -10.77 3.87
C ARG A 182 -7.53 -12.28 4.16
N GLN A 183 -6.34 -12.86 4.05
CA GLN A 183 -6.08 -14.26 4.40
C GLN A 183 -5.66 -14.36 5.88
N LYS A 184 -6.16 -15.38 6.57
CA LYS A 184 -5.79 -15.66 7.97
C LYS A 184 -4.32 -16.09 8.09
N ASP A 185 -3.83 -16.76 7.07
CA ASP A 185 -2.44 -17.17 6.90
C ASP A 185 -1.75 -16.22 5.91
N SER A 186 -0.78 -15.46 6.38
CA SER A 186 -0.03 -14.51 5.57
C SER A 186 0.84 -15.18 4.49
N SER A 187 1.17 -16.47 4.63
CA SER A 187 1.88 -17.22 3.59
C SER A 187 1.07 -17.33 2.30
N ILE A 188 -0.27 -17.42 2.43
CA ILE A 188 -1.18 -17.41 1.29
C ILE A 188 -1.13 -16.02 0.61
N THR A 189 -1.15 -14.92 1.39
CA THR A 189 -0.98 -13.57 0.84
C THR A 189 0.35 -13.43 0.13
N ALA A 190 1.44 -13.93 0.71
CA ALA A 190 2.78 -13.92 0.13
C ALA A 190 2.86 -14.64 -1.24
N SER A 191 2.04 -15.68 -1.44
CA SER A 191 1.96 -16.42 -2.71
C SER A 191 1.16 -15.72 -3.80
N ARG A 192 0.51 -14.57 -3.49
CA ARG A 192 -0.34 -13.82 -4.41
C ARG A 192 0.44 -12.67 -5.05
N PRO A 193 0.22 -12.40 -6.35
CA PRO A 193 0.86 -11.31 -7.07
C PRO A 193 0.24 -9.97 -6.73
N LEU A 194 0.35 -9.55 -5.47
CA LEU A 194 -0.15 -8.26 -4.99
C LEU A 194 0.89 -7.16 -5.12
N ALA A 195 0.42 -5.95 -5.38
CA ALA A 195 1.24 -4.75 -5.36
C ALA A 195 0.45 -3.58 -4.73
N VAL A 196 1.17 -2.50 -4.37
CA VAL A 196 0.59 -1.30 -3.78
C VAL A 196 0.99 -0.09 -4.60
N TRP A 197 0.04 0.80 -4.87
CA TRP A 197 0.27 2.19 -5.20
C TRP A 197 -0.13 3.06 -4.03
N VAL A 198 0.77 3.93 -3.60
CA VAL A 198 0.50 4.94 -2.58
C VAL A 198 0.11 6.23 -3.30
N TYR A 199 -0.97 6.87 -2.86
CA TYR A 199 -1.55 8.04 -3.51
C TYR A 199 -1.72 9.24 -2.58
N GLY A 200 -1.30 9.16 -1.33
CA GLY A 200 -1.37 10.30 -0.43
C GLY A 200 -0.99 9.98 1.00
N LEU A 201 -1.04 10.98 1.84
CA LEU A 201 -0.73 10.92 3.25
C LEU A 201 -1.99 11.03 4.12
N GLY A 202 -1.93 10.42 5.27
CA GLY A 202 -2.85 10.64 6.38
C GLY A 202 -2.22 11.54 7.43
N ALA A 203 -2.10 11.07 8.68
CA ALA A 203 -1.41 11.80 9.72
C ALA A 203 0.10 11.85 9.45
N LEU A 204 0.70 13.04 9.52
CA LEU A 204 2.13 13.28 9.36
C LEU A 204 2.61 14.23 10.46
N GLN A 205 3.67 13.87 11.17
CA GLN A 205 4.22 14.69 12.26
C GLN A 205 5.59 15.27 11.88
N GLY A 206 5.75 16.56 12.15
CA GLY A 206 7.06 17.24 11.99
C GLY A 206 7.41 17.62 10.55
N VAL A 207 6.55 17.33 9.57
CA VAL A 207 6.73 17.68 8.15
C VAL A 207 5.53 18.48 7.68
N GLN A 208 5.77 19.56 6.94
CA GLN A 208 4.75 20.37 6.29
C GLN A 208 4.98 20.35 4.78
N LEU A 209 3.95 19.98 4.05
CA LEU A 209 3.94 19.90 2.59
C LEU A 209 2.86 20.87 2.07
N ALA A 210 3.21 21.70 1.11
CA ALA A 210 2.35 22.77 0.64
C ALA A 210 1.36 22.32 -0.44
N SER A 211 1.60 21.16 -1.07
CA SER A 211 0.76 20.65 -2.15
C SER A 211 0.71 19.14 -2.18
N HIS A 212 -0.31 18.60 -2.83
CA HIS A 212 -0.40 17.15 -3.08
C HIS A 212 0.75 16.64 -3.96
N TRP A 213 1.27 17.47 -4.86
CA TRP A 213 2.45 17.13 -5.63
C TRP A 213 3.68 16.89 -4.74
N GLU A 214 3.91 17.77 -3.77
CA GLU A 214 4.99 17.61 -2.79
C GLU A 214 4.79 16.36 -1.92
N GLU A 215 3.53 16.01 -1.57
CA GLU A 215 3.24 14.74 -0.88
C GLU A 215 3.69 13.53 -1.69
N LEU A 216 3.40 13.52 -3.00
CA LEU A 216 3.78 12.41 -3.88
C LEU A 216 5.29 12.32 -4.08
N GLU A 217 6.00 13.46 -4.17
CA GLU A 217 7.46 13.51 -4.26
C GLU A 217 8.08 13.01 -2.95
N TRP A 218 7.62 13.52 -1.83
CA TRP A 218 8.06 13.09 -0.50
C TRP A 218 7.87 11.58 -0.31
N LEU A 219 6.73 11.02 -0.70
CA LEU A 219 6.48 9.59 -0.65
C LEU A 219 7.49 8.79 -1.50
N ARG A 220 7.83 9.26 -2.71
CA ARG A 220 8.83 8.60 -3.57
C ARG A 220 10.22 8.60 -2.95
N GLU A 221 10.65 9.72 -2.38
CA GLU A 221 11.94 9.88 -1.71
C GLU A 221 12.06 8.92 -0.53
N HIS A 222 10.96 8.72 0.21
CA HIS A 222 10.91 7.79 1.34
C HIS A 222 10.65 6.32 0.96
N GLY A 223 10.71 6.00 -0.34
CA GLY A 223 10.68 4.63 -0.85
C GLY A 223 9.31 4.05 -1.12
N PHE A 224 8.27 4.87 -1.05
CA PHE A 224 6.93 4.46 -1.47
C PHE A 224 6.78 4.46 -2.98
N ARG A 225 5.98 3.53 -3.46
CA ARG A 225 5.65 3.44 -4.88
C ARG A 225 4.41 4.28 -5.15
N THR A 226 4.59 5.43 -5.79
CA THR A 226 3.49 6.28 -6.29
C THR A 226 3.27 6.03 -7.77
N ASN A 227 2.03 6.23 -8.25
CA ASN A 227 1.73 6.07 -9.68
C ASN A 227 2.53 7.11 -10.50
N PRO A 228 3.24 6.70 -11.56
CA PRO A 228 4.05 7.62 -12.37
C PRO A 228 3.24 8.38 -13.46
N PHE A 229 1.93 8.08 -13.61
CA PHE A 229 1.07 8.63 -14.67
C PHE A 229 0.07 9.62 -14.11
#